data_7606daa31ede46608c9c87d867b7bca9
#
_entry.id   7606daa31ede46608c9c87d867b7bca9
#
_cell.length_a   1.000
_cell.length_b   1.000
_cell.length_c   1.000
_cell.angle_alpha   90.00
_cell.angle_beta   90.00
_cell.angle_gamma   90.00
#
_symmetry.space_group_name_H-M   'P 1'
#
loop_
_entity.id
_entity.type
_entity.pdbx_description
1 polymer ?
#
loop_
_entity_poly.entity_id
_entity_poly.type
_entity_poly.pdbx_seq_one_letter_code
_entity_poly.pdbx_strand_id
1 'polypeptide(L)'
;NAILTSVRNQDFDVIFIPGYYEEAGLIIKQARAQGIDVPILGADGFDSPKLAELAGADALSSVYFSNHYSNLDDNPTVQEFLKAFQAKYKKEPDAFNALGYDLAKLTVQAIGRAEKQDGESIKSALEDTKDFEGVTGKIRLDKNHNAVKDTVVINLENGKQASSERIHPED
;
A
#
# COMPACT_ATOMS: atom_id res chain seq x y z
N ASN A 1 -0.52 20.06 -15.49
CA ASN A 1 -1.71 20.78 -16.02
C ASN A 1 -1.83 20.66 -17.53
N ALA A 2 -0.75 20.92 -18.31
CA ALA A 2 -0.78 20.85 -19.77
C ALA A 2 -1.18 19.45 -20.30
N ILE A 3 -0.67 18.37 -19.70
CA ILE A 3 -1.01 16.99 -20.10
C ILE A 3 -2.51 16.72 -19.90
N LEU A 4 -3.07 17.06 -18.75
CA LEU A 4 -4.50 16.89 -18.49
C LEU A 4 -5.36 17.70 -19.47
N THR A 5 -4.94 18.91 -19.79
CA THR A 5 -5.62 19.75 -20.80
C THR A 5 -5.60 19.11 -22.18
N SER A 6 -4.49 18.44 -22.56
CA SER A 6 -4.38 17.79 -23.88
C SER A 6 -5.23 16.52 -24.00
N VAL A 7 -5.48 15.83 -22.90
CA VAL A 7 -6.23 14.56 -22.90
C VAL A 7 -7.72 14.72 -22.53
N ARG A 8 -8.11 15.81 -21.88
CA ARG A 8 -9.47 16.00 -21.36
C ARG A 8 -10.61 15.83 -22.38
N ASN A 9 -10.31 16.08 -23.68
CA ASN A 9 -11.26 15.97 -24.77
C ASN A 9 -11.13 14.64 -25.54
N GLN A 10 -10.28 13.73 -25.06
CA GLN A 10 -10.14 12.39 -25.62
C GLN A 10 -11.12 11.45 -24.94
N ASP A 11 -11.48 10.38 -25.61
CA ASP A 11 -12.35 9.33 -25.07
C ASP A 11 -11.51 8.30 -24.34
N PHE A 12 -11.72 8.17 -23.02
CA PHE A 12 -11.06 7.18 -22.16
C PHE A 12 -11.92 6.89 -20.93
N ASP A 13 -11.85 5.66 -20.44
CA ASP A 13 -12.69 5.16 -19.34
C ASP A 13 -12.02 5.27 -17.97
N VAL A 14 -10.70 5.42 -17.92
CA VAL A 14 -9.91 5.36 -16.69
C VAL A 14 -8.59 6.09 -16.85
N ILE A 15 -8.03 6.60 -15.74
CA ILE A 15 -6.66 7.10 -15.68
C ILE A 15 -5.85 6.21 -14.73
N PHE A 16 -4.72 5.68 -15.21
CA PHE A 16 -3.74 5.00 -14.37
C PHE A 16 -2.57 5.93 -14.05
N ILE A 17 -2.27 6.10 -12.75
CA ILE A 17 -1.19 6.96 -12.26
C ILE A 17 -0.18 6.10 -11.50
N PRO A 18 0.91 5.65 -12.13
CA PRO A 18 1.97 4.90 -11.46
C PRO A 18 2.91 5.86 -10.73
N GLY A 19 2.51 6.34 -9.55
CA GLY A 19 3.27 7.35 -8.81
C GLY A 19 2.97 7.32 -7.32
N TYR A 20 3.54 8.28 -6.61
CA TYR A 20 3.35 8.44 -5.18
C TYR A 20 2.33 9.54 -4.87
N TYR A 21 1.87 9.56 -3.62
CA TYR A 21 0.79 10.42 -3.14
C TYR A 21 1.02 11.92 -3.40
N GLU A 22 2.26 12.38 -3.46
CA GLU A 22 2.58 13.79 -3.66
C GLU A 22 2.14 14.27 -5.05
N GLU A 23 2.64 13.64 -6.09
CA GLU A 23 2.29 13.95 -7.47
C GLU A 23 0.87 13.50 -7.79
N ALA A 24 0.49 12.31 -7.33
CA ALA A 24 -0.84 11.76 -7.56
C ALA A 24 -1.94 12.68 -7.01
N GLY A 25 -1.79 13.17 -5.77
CA GLY A 25 -2.76 14.08 -5.17
C GLY A 25 -2.96 15.36 -5.98
N LEU A 26 -1.87 15.94 -6.48
CA LEU A 26 -1.93 17.13 -7.34
C LEU A 26 -2.54 16.84 -8.72
N ILE A 27 -2.23 15.68 -9.31
CA ILE A 27 -2.80 15.26 -10.59
C ILE A 27 -4.30 15.03 -10.44
N ILE A 28 -4.74 14.29 -9.42
CA ILE A 28 -6.15 14.01 -9.14
C ILE A 28 -6.92 15.31 -8.95
N LYS A 29 -6.43 16.20 -8.10
CA LYS A 29 -7.03 17.53 -7.88
C LYS A 29 -7.23 18.31 -9.19
N GLN A 30 -6.19 18.32 -10.02
CA GLN A 30 -6.24 19.06 -11.30
C GLN A 30 -7.14 18.36 -12.32
N ALA A 31 -7.22 17.02 -12.33
CA ALA A 31 -8.11 16.27 -13.19
C ALA A 31 -9.59 16.61 -12.87
N ARG A 32 -9.96 16.47 -11.60
CA ARG A 32 -11.34 16.80 -11.13
C ARG A 32 -11.71 18.26 -11.39
N ALA A 33 -10.77 19.20 -11.16
CA ALA A 33 -10.97 20.61 -11.47
C ALA A 33 -11.19 20.91 -12.96
N GLN A 34 -10.78 20.01 -13.86
CA GLN A 34 -11.02 20.11 -15.31
C GLN A 34 -12.23 19.30 -15.78
N GLY A 35 -13.02 18.73 -14.85
CA GLY A 35 -14.19 17.91 -15.17
C GLY A 35 -13.85 16.52 -15.69
N ILE A 36 -12.68 15.98 -15.36
CA ILE A 36 -12.28 14.61 -15.65
C ILE A 36 -12.71 13.75 -14.47
N ASP A 37 -13.86 13.09 -14.57
CA ASP A 37 -14.52 12.36 -13.47
C ASP A 37 -14.41 10.84 -13.59
N VAL A 38 -13.70 10.34 -14.59
CA VAL A 38 -13.46 8.90 -14.75
C VAL A 38 -12.71 8.30 -13.54
N PRO A 39 -12.84 7.00 -13.27
CA PRO A 39 -12.09 6.33 -12.23
C PRO A 39 -10.59 6.53 -12.35
N ILE A 40 -9.91 6.60 -11.22
CA ILE A 40 -8.46 6.71 -11.15
C ILE A 40 -7.91 5.45 -10.50
N LEU A 41 -6.93 4.84 -11.16
CA LEU A 41 -6.20 3.70 -10.67
C LEU A 41 -4.78 4.12 -10.27
N GLY A 42 -4.32 3.64 -9.14
CA GLY A 42 -2.99 3.91 -8.62
C GLY A 42 -2.27 2.65 -8.12
N ALA A 43 -1.06 2.86 -7.63
CA ALA A 43 -0.26 1.85 -6.97
C ALA A 43 -0.14 2.16 -5.47
N ASP A 44 0.55 1.31 -4.73
CA ASP A 44 0.76 1.37 -3.27
C ASP A 44 1.34 2.70 -2.75
N GLY A 45 2.03 3.44 -3.62
CA GLY A 45 2.50 4.80 -3.34
C GLY A 45 1.40 5.82 -3.02
N PHE A 46 0.11 5.48 -3.24
CA PHE A 46 -1.01 6.36 -2.89
C PHE A 46 -1.32 6.34 -1.40
N ASP A 47 -0.94 5.30 -0.67
CA ASP A 47 -1.34 5.12 0.73
C ASP A 47 -0.61 6.06 1.67
N SER A 48 -1.15 7.26 1.76
CA SER A 48 -0.70 8.30 2.71
C SER A 48 -1.85 9.25 3.03
N PRO A 49 -2.00 9.69 4.28
CA PRO A 49 -2.98 10.72 4.64
C PRO A 49 -2.75 12.03 3.87
N LYS A 50 -1.52 12.28 3.41
CA LYS A 50 -1.18 13.45 2.59
C LYS A 50 -1.83 13.44 1.21
N LEU A 51 -2.22 12.28 0.69
CA LEU A 51 -2.99 12.20 -0.56
C LEU A 51 -4.27 13.04 -0.43
N ALA A 52 -5.01 12.85 0.67
CA ALA A 52 -6.25 13.59 0.92
C ALA A 52 -6.00 15.07 1.24
N GLU A 53 -4.89 15.39 1.91
CA GLU A 53 -4.50 16.77 2.18
C GLU A 53 -4.19 17.53 0.87
N LEU A 54 -3.55 16.89 -0.10
CA LEU A 54 -3.15 17.50 -1.38
C LEU A 54 -4.29 17.55 -2.39
N ALA A 55 -5.00 16.45 -2.56
CA ALA A 55 -6.08 16.34 -3.54
C ALA A 55 -7.36 17.07 -3.08
N GLY A 56 -7.65 17.05 -1.79
CA GLY A 56 -8.96 17.33 -1.22
C GLY A 56 -9.83 16.07 -1.18
N ALA A 57 -10.57 15.87 -0.11
CA ALA A 57 -11.39 14.68 0.10
C ALA A 57 -12.39 14.43 -1.06
N ASP A 58 -13.06 15.48 -1.50
CA ASP A 58 -14.08 15.39 -2.57
C ASP A 58 -13.50 14.90 -3.91
N ALA A 59 -12.22 15.18 -4.18
CA ALA A 59 -11.54 14.72 -5.39
C ALA A 59 -11.20 13.22 -5.36
N LEU A 60 -11.22 12.61 -4.18
CA LEU A 60 -10.83 11.22 -3.93
C LEU A 60 -12.05 10.30 -3.82
N SER A 61 -12.98 10.42 -4.77
CA SER A 61 -14.03 9.45 -5.02
C SER A 61 -13.77 8.71 -6.33
N SER A 62 -14.13 7.42 -6.39
CA SER A 62 -13.78 6.52 -7.49
C SER A 62 -12.26 6.44 -7.74
N VAL A 63 -11.49 6.38 -6.66
CA VAL A 63 -10.04 6.20 -6.69
C VAL A 63 -9.71 4.82 -6.13
N TYR A 64 -8.99 4.04 -6.91
CA TYR A 64 -8.60 2.66 -6.58
C TYR A 64 -7.09 2.54 -6.64
N PHE A 65 -6.50 1.80 -5.71
CA PHE A 65 -5.06 1.52 -5.76
C PHE A 65 -4.71 0.19 -5.12
N SER A 66 -3.65 -0.44 -5.62
CA SER A 66 -3.08 -1.62 -4.99
C SER A 66 -2.41 -1.23 -3.67
N ASN A 67 -2.54 -2.08 -2.66
CA ASN A 67 -1.96 -1.86 -1.35
C ASN A 67 -1.49 -3.18 -0.73
N HIS A 68 -0.85 -3.09 0.41
CA HIS A 68 -0.28 -4.22 1.13
C HIS A 68 -1.17 -4.71 2.28
N TYR A 69 -2.07 -3.88 2.79
CA TYR A 69 -3.05 -4.19 3.83
C TYR A 69 -4.21 -3.21 3.77
N SER A 70 -5.24 -3.47 4.55
CA SER A 70 -6.38 -2.57 4.76
C SER A 70 -6.55 -2.31 6.25
N ASN A 71 -6.81 -1.08 6.64
CA ASN A 71 -7.18 -0.73 8.02
C ASN A 71 -8.61 -1.19 8.37
N LEU A 72 -9.38 -1.64 7.38
CA LEU A 72 -10.70 -2.26 7.56
C LEU A 72 -10.62 -3.80 7.73
N ASP A 73 -9.43 -4.39 7.61
CA ASP A 73 -9.23 -5.83 7.77
C ASP A 73 -9.46 -6.22 9.24
N ASP A 74 -10.33 -7.21 9.49
CA ASP A 74 -10.65 -7.72 10.82
C ASP A 74 -9.65 -8.76 11.35
N ASN A 75 -8.60 -9.06 10.58
CA ASN A 75 -7.53 -9.96 10.99
C ASN A 75 -6.91 -9.48 12.32
N PRO A 76 -6.84 -10.35 13.34
CA PRO A 76 -6.30 -9.98 14.65
C PRO A 76 -4.91 -9.34 14.61
N THR A 77 -4.02 -9.84 13.75
CA THR A 77 -2.66 -9.28 13.59
C THR A 77 -2.70 -7.83 13.10
N VAL A 78 -3.60 -7.51 12.17
CA VAL A 78 -3.81 -6.14 11.68
C VAL A 78 -4.37 -5.27 12.80
N GLN A 79 -5.41 -5.72 13.48
CA GLN A 79 -6.08 -4.96 14.55
C GLN A 79 -5.15 -4.69 15.75
N GLU A 80 -4.32 -5.65 16.13
CA GLU A 80 -3.31 -5.46 17.18
C GLU A 80 -2.26 -4.42 16.78
N PHE A 81 -1.79 -4.47 15.52
CA PHE A 81 -0.86 -3.47 15.00
C PHE A 81 -1.47 -2.07 14.99
N LEU A 82 -2.69 -1.90 14.46
CA LEU A 82 -3.40 -0.62 14.43
C LEU A 82 -3.51 -0.02 15.83
N LYS A 83 -3.97 -0.82 16.80
CA LYS A 83 -4.13 -0.42 18.19
C LYS A 83 -2.80 -0.02 18.83
N ALA A 84 -1.76 -0.82 18.65
CA ALA A 84 -0.43 -0.55 19.20
C ALA A 84 0.20 0.71 18.60
N PHE A 85 0.09 0.87 17.28
CA PHE A 85 0.61 2.03 16.56
C PHE A 85 -0.10 3.32 17.00
N GLN A 86 -1.43 3.31 17.03
CA GLN A 86 -2.24 4.45 17.48
C GLN A 86 -1.96 4.80 18.94
N ALA A 87 -1.82 3.80 19.82
CA ALA A 87 -1.48 4.04 21.22
C ALA A 87 -0.13 4.75 21.38
N LYS A 88 0.85 4.38 20.55
CA LYS A 88 2.22 4.92 20.61
C LYS A 88 2.37 6.26 19.90
N TYR A 89 1.83 6.39 18.69
CA TYR A 89 2.10 7.52 17.80
C TYR A 89 0.94 8.52 17.69
N LYS A 90 -0.25 8.20 18.26
CA LYS A 90 -1.46 9.04 18.25
C LYS A 90 -1.95 9.42 16.85
N LYS A 91 -1.72 8.54 15.89
CA LYS A 91 -2.16 8.67 14.49
C LYS A 91 -2.42 7.28 13.90
N GLU A 92 -3.18 7.23 12.82
CA GLU A 92 -3.37 6.01 12.05
C GLU A 92 -2.09 5.66 11.26
N PRO A 93 -1.73 4.36 11.15
CA PRO A 93 -0.65 3.93 10.27
C PRO A 93 -1.09 3.90 8.81
N ASP A 94 -0.13 4.03 7.92
CA ASP A 94 -0.23 3.76 6.49
C ASP A 94 0.52 2.46 6.11
N ALA A 95 0.49 2.08 4.84
CA ALA A 95 1.17 0.87 4.36
C ALA A 95 2.68 0.90 4.60
N PHE A 96 3.33 2.06 4.50
CA PHE A 96 4.76 2.18 4.76
C PHE A 96 5.10 1.85 6.22
N ASN A 97 4.23 2.22 7.15
CA ASN A 97 4.39 1.88 8.57
C ASN A 97 4.21 0.37 8.80
N ALA A 98 3.22 -0.25 8.16
CA ALA A 98 2.98 -1.69 8.25
C ALA A 98 4.14 -2.50 7.64
N LEU A 99 4.60 -2.11 6.44
CA LEU A 99 5.75 -2.74 5.78
C LEU A 99 7.04 -2.62 6.61
N GLY A 100 7.31 -1.43 7.17
CA GLY A 100 8.47 -1.22 8.04
C GLY A 100 8.42 -2.07 9.30
N TYR A 101 7.23 -2.24 9.88
CA TYR A 101 7.02 -3.12 11.03
C TYR A 101 7.26 -4.59 10.69
N ASP A 102 6.69 -5.07 9.59
CA ASP A 102 6.88 -6.44 9.13
C ASP A 102 8.34 -6.72 8.77
N LEU A 103 9.00 -5.80 8.07
CA LEU A 103 10.42 -5.92 7.74
C LEU A 103 11.30 -6.05 8.99
N ALA A 104 11.04 -5.24 10.00
CA ALA A 104 11.78 -5.32 11.27
C ALA A 104 11.56 -6.66 11.96
N LYS A 105 10.33 -7.15 12.04
CA LYS A 105 10.02 -8.47 12.62
C LYS A 105 10.63 -9.61 11.85
N LEU A 106 10.53 -9.61 10.52
CA LEU A 106 11.10 -10.61 9.63
C LEU A 106 12.62 -10.66 9.81
N THR A 107 13.28 -9.50 9.82
CA THR A 107 14.74 -9.41 10.00
C THR A 107 15.17 -9.96 11.36
N VAL A 108 14.49 -9.59 12.45
CA VAL A 108 14.80 -10.11 13.79
C VAL A 108 14.61 -11.62 13.86
N GLN A 109 13.56 -12.17 13.24
CA GLN A 109 13.36 -13.62 13.18
C GLN A 109 14.44 -14.31 12.35
N ALA A 110 14.87 -13.72 11.23
CA ALA A 110 15.95 -14.27 10.40
C ALA A 110 17.29 -14.29 11.16
N ILE A 111 17.63 -13.21 11.88
CA ILE A 111 18.81 -13.16 12.74
C ILE A 111 18.76 -14.27 13.80
N GLY A 112 17.58 -14.51 14.41
CA GLY A 112 17.39 -15.58 15.39
C GLY A 112 17.52 -16.99 14.82
N ARG A 113 17.27 -17.18 13.52
CA ARG A 113 17.42 -18.47 12.82
C ARG A 113 18.81 -18.67 12.20
N ALA A 114 19.56 -17.58 11.99
CA ALA A 114 20.87 -17.63 11.37
C ALA A 114 21.86 -18.44 12.23
N GLU A 115 22.66 -19.28 11.59
CA GLU A 115 23.69 -20.09 12.27
C GLU A 115 24.79 -19.22 12.93
N LYS A 116 25.07 -18.07 12.31
CA LYS A 116 25.99 -17.06 12.78
C LYS A 116 25.43 -15.67 12.60
N GLN A 117 25.93 -14.72 13.38
CA GLN A 117 25.53 -13.32 13.23
C GLN A 117 26.42 -12.59 12.21
N ASP A 118 26.51 -13.15 11.00
CA ASP A 118 27.17 -12.53 9.86
C ASP A 118 26.17 -12.34 8.69
N GLY A 119 26.55 -11.52 7.71
CA GLY A 119 25.66 -11.15 6.62
C GLY A 119 25.23 -12.32 5.73
N GLU A 120 26.11 -13.31 5.52
CA GLU A 120 25.82 -14.48 4.69
C GLU A 120 24.83 -15.42 5.38
N SER A 121 25.01 -15.70 6.65
CA SER A 121 24.11 -16.54 7.44
C SER A 121 22.73 -15.89 7.61
N ILE A 122 22.69 -14.57 7.79
CA ILE A 122 21.41 -13.82 7.87
C ILE A 122 20.71 -13.81 6.50
N LYS A 123 21.43 -13.61 5.40
CA LYS A 123 20.91 -13.71 4.05
C LYS A 123 20.27 -15.07 3.81
N SER A 124 20.97 -16.16 4.10
CA SER A 124 20.45 -17.52 3.95
C SER A 124 19.18 -17.75 4.79
N ALA A 125 19.16 -17.24 6.03
CA ALA A 125 17.98 -17.34 6.89
C ALA A 125 16.79 -16.50 6.36
N LEU A 126 17.03 -15.39 5.67
CA LEU A 126 15.98 -14.61 4.98
C LEU A 126 15.46 -15.38 3.76
N GLU A 127 16.33 -15.92 2.92
CA GLU A 127 15.96 -16.73 1.74
C GLU A 127 15.08 -17.94 2.10
N ASP A 128 15.31 -18.54 3.28
CA ASP A 128 14.50 -19.64 3.81
C ASP A 128 13.14 -19.23 4.40
N THR A 129 12.76 -17.97 4.28
CA THR A 129 11.46 -17.50 4.78
C THR A 129 10.33 -18.04 3.92
N LYS A 130 9.47 -18.90 4.53
CA LYS A 130 8.34 -19.58 3.84
C LYS A 130 6.98 -19.17 4.38
N ASP A 131 6.90 -18.84 5.67
CA ASP A 131 5.64 -18.71 6.40
C ASP A 131 5.70 -17.57 7.43
N PHE A 132 6.16 -16.38 7.02
CA PHE A 132 6.15 -15.24 7.91
C PHE A 132 4.75 -14.63 7.99
N GLU A 133 4.16 -14.61 9.18
CA GLU A 133 2.87 -13.99 9.46
C GLU A 133 3.08 -12.51 9.82
N GLY A 134 2.84 -11.64 8.86
CA GLY A 134 2.95 -10.18 8.99
C GLY A 134 1.60 -9.47 9.08
N VAL A 135 1.65 -8.18 9.36
CA VAL A 135 0.50 -7.27 9.27
C VAL A 135 0.03 -7.16 7.81
N THR A 136 1.00 -7.19 6.88
CA THR A 136 0.73 -7.11 5.45
C THR A 136 0.44 -8.47 4.81
N GLY A 137 0.11 -9.48 5.60
CA GLY A 137 -0.26 -10.82 5.18
C GLY A 137 0.84 -11.86 5.39
N LYS A 138 0.58 -13.05 4.89
CA LYS A 138 1.55 -14.16 4.93
C LYS A 138 2.59 -13.96 3.84
N ILE A 139 3.88 -13.92 4.21
CA ILE A 139 4.98 -13.60 3.31
C ILE A 139 5.90 -14.81 3.18
N ARG A 140 6.22 -15.18 1.95
CA ARG A 140 7.36 -16.04 1.61
C ARG A 140 8.28 -15.31 0.64
N LEU A 141 9.55 -15.69 0.61
CA LEU A 141 10.49 -15.21 -0.41
C LEU A 141 10.65 -16.26 -1.50
N ASP A 142 10.62 -15.81 -2.75
CA ASP A 142 10.90 -16.67 -3.90
C ASP A 142 12.41 -16.77 -4.18
N LYS A 143 12.78 -17.60 -5.16
CA LYS A 143 14.18 -17.79 -5.57
C LYS A 143 14.87 -16.54 -6.14
N ASN A 144 14.10 -15.51 -6.47
CA ASN A 144 14.59 -14.23 -6.97
C ASN A 144 14.57 -13.16 -5.87
N HIS A 145 14.35 -13.56 -4.62
CA HIS A 145 14.24 -12.68 -3.43
C HIS A 145 13.03 -11.74 -3.44
N ASN A 146 12.01 -12.03 -4.25
CA ASN A 146 10.77 -11.28 -4.21
C ASN A 146 9.87 -11.77 -3.07
N ALA A 147 9.20 -10.85 -2.41
CA ALA A 147 8.14 -11.17 -1.48
C ALA A 147 6.89 -11.64 -2.24
N VAL A 148 6.48 -12.87 -2.00
CA VAL A 148 5.21 -13.42 -2.51
C VAL A 148 4.19 -13.38 -1.38
N LYS A 149 3.11 -12.63 -1.61
CA LYS A 149 2.04 -12.40 -0.65
C LYS A 149 0.79 -11.87 -1.36
N ASP A 150 -0.30 -11.77 -0.62
CA ASP A 150 -1.52 -11.15 -1.11
C ASP A 150 -1.33 -9.67 -1.44
N THR A 151 -2.09 -9.21 -2.40
CA THR A 151 -2.30 -7.78 -2.68
C THR A 151 -3.70 -7.38 -2.24
N VAL A 152 -3.86 -6.15 -1.80
CA VAL A 152 -5.16 -5.58 -1.43
C VAL A 152 -5.46 -4.43 -2.39
N VAL A 153 -6.64 -4.42 -2.99
CA VAL A 153 -7.13 -3.25 -3.75
C VAL A 153 -8.00 -2.42 -2.83
N ILE A 154 -7.65 -1.16 -2.67
CA ILE A 154 -8.37 -0.18 -1.87
C ILE A 154 -9.24 0.67 -2.78
N ASN A 155 -10.48 0.91 -2.38
CA ASN A 155 -11.35 1.94 -2.96
C ASN A 155 -11.48 3.12 -1.99
N LEU A 156 -11.24 4.33 -2.48
CA LEU A 156 -11.51 5.57 -1.76
C LEU A 156 -12.83 6.21 -2.23
N GLU A 157 -13.61 6.66 -1.25
CA GLU A 157 -14.76 7.53 -1.45
C GLU A 157 -14.68 8.70 -0.46
N ASN A 158 -14.74 9.91 -0.97
CA ASN A 158 -14.59 11.15 -0.18
C ASN A 158 -13.30 11.13 0.67
N GLY A 159 -12.21 10.65 0.10
CA GLY A 159 -10.89 10.61 0.73
C GLY A 159 -10.74 9.58 1.86
N LYS A 160 -11.70 8.68 2.02
CA LYS A 160 -11.67 7.61 3.02
C LYS A 160 -11.73 6.25 2.34
N GLN A 161 -11.10 5.27 2.95
CA GLN A 161 -11.25 3.88 2.52
C GLN A 161 -12.69 3.43 2.71
N ALA A 162 -13.39 3.14 1.61
CA ALA A 162 -14.77 2.68 1.58
C ALA A 162 -14.87 1.16 1.55
N SER A 163 -13.95 0.53 0.84
CA SER A 163 -13.87 -0.94 0.74
C SER A 163 -12.45 -1.40 0.44
N SER A 164 -12.23 -2.68 0.61
CA SER A 164 -11.00 -3.34 0.17
C SER A 164 -11.32 -4.74 -0.34
N GLU A 165 -10.55 -5.19 -1.32
CA GLU A 165 -10.61 -6.54 -1.87
C GLU A 165 -9.22 -7.16 -1.83
N ARG A 166 -9.13 -8.40 -1.33
CA ARG A 166 -7.88 -9.16 -1.24
C ARG A 166 -7.75 -10.05 -2.46
N ILE A 167 -6.59 -9.97 -3.10
CA ILE A 167 -6.23 -10.77 -4.27
C ILE A 167 -5.04 -11.66 -3.89
N HIS A 168 -5.23 -12.96 -4.03
CA HIS A 168 -4.19 -13.95 -3.76
C HIS A 168 -3.28 -14.10 -4.98
N PRO A 169 -1.96 -14.31 -4.80
CA PRO A 169 -1.09 -14.65 -5.90
C PRO A 169 -1.52 -15.97 -6.54
N GLU A 170 -1.44 -16.05 -7.85
CA GLU A 170 -1.55 -17.34 -8.55
C GLU A 170 -0.30 -18.18 -8.25
N ASP A 171 -0.47 -19.51 -8.05
CA ASP A 171 0.60 -20.47 -7.79
C ASP A 171 1.50 -20.72 -9.02
#